data_b7dbc1636ddaa14df2acb92b6b1b277f
#
_entry.id   b7dbc1636ddaa14df2acb92b6b1b277f
#
_cell.length_a   1.000
_cell.length_b   1.000
_cell.length_c   1.000
_cell.angle_alpha   90.00
_cell.angle_beta   90.00
_cell.angle_gamma   90.00
#
_symmetry.space_group_name_H-M   'P 1'
#
loop_
_entity.id
_entity.type
_entity.pdbx_description
1 polymer ?
#
loop_
_entity_poly.entity_id
_entity_poly.type
_entity_poly.pdbx_seq_one_letter_code
_entity_poly.pdbx_strand_id
1 'polypeptide(L)' 'MKSNARDDLRDGARCEVIAGTHAGKSGVVRDIKTSKTGHVTITVVQPNGDRIKTLAKNVAIRSA' A
#
# COMPACT_ATOMS: atom_id res chain seq x y z
N MET A 1 -11.03 13.61 13.43
CA MET A 1 -10.88 12.74 13.29
C MET A 1 -9.86 12.25 12.77
N LYS A 2 -9.40 11.38 12.80
CA LYS A 2 -8.39 10.99 12.29
C LYS A 2 -8.64 9.93 11.44
N SER A 3 -8.24 9.93 10.30
CA SER A 3 -8.33 8.76 9.52
C SER A 3 -7.08 8.00 9.70
N ASN A 4 -7.18 6.73 9.75
CA ASN A 4 -5.98 5.95 9.78
C ASN A 4 -5.73 5.42 8.39
N ALA A 5 -4.61 4.79 8.20
CA ALA A 5 -4.20 4.34 6.89
C ALA A 5 -5.20 3.39 6.24
N ARG A 6 -5.93 2.65 7.06
CA ARG A 6 -6.86 1.70 6.50
C ARG A 6 -8.04 2.36 5.84
N ASP A 7 -8.46 3.50 6.39
CA ASP A 7 -9.59 4.20 5.80
C ASP A 7 -9.25 4.74 4.43
N ASP A 8 -7.97 5.07 4.23
CA ASP A 8 -7.52 5.61 2.96
C ASP A 8 -7.05 4.53 2.01
N LEU A 9 -6.90 3.33 2.49
CA LEU A 9 -6.36 2.24 1.70
C LEU A 9 -7.43 1.72 0.75
N ARG A 10 -7.26 1.96 -0.51
CA ARG A 10 -8.19 1.53 -1.53
C ARG A 10 -7.47 1.32 -2.85
N ASP A 11 -8.07 0.55 -3.70
CA ASP A 11 -7.54 0.32 -5.03
C ASP A 11 -7.45 1.65 -5.76
N GLY A 12 -6.28 1.93 -6.28
CA GLY A 12 -6.05 3.18 -6.99
C GLY A 12 -5.46 4.29 -6.15
N ALA A 13 -5.36 4.09 -4.83
CA ALA A 13 -4.78 5.11 -3.96
C ALA A 13 -3.29 5.21 -4.17
N ARG A 14 -2.75 6.41 -4.02
CA ARG A 14 -1.31 6.59 -4.08
C ARG A 14 -0.70 6.24 -2.75
N CYS A 15 0.43 5.61 -2.77
CA CYS A 15 1.08 5.20 -1.54
C CYS A 15 2.60 5.22 -1.68
N GLU A 16 3.25 5.21 -0.54
CA GLU A 16 4.69 5.11 -0.48
C GLU A 16 5.05 4.01 0.51
N VAL A 17 5.97 3.14 0.14
CA VAL A 17 6.43 2.09 1.04
C VAL A 17 7.39 2.71 2.03
N ILE A 18 7.07 2.59 3.31
CA ILE A 18 7.84 3.25 4.36
C ILE A 18 8.63 2.28 5.22
N ALA A 19 8.44 0.98 5.02
CA ALA A 19 9.15 -0.01 5.82
C ALA A 19 9.34 -1.28 4.99
N GLY A 20 10.24 -2.12 5.44
CA GLY A 20 10.51 -3.39 4.78
C GLY A 20 11.53 -3.24 3.66
N THR A 21 11.67 -4.30 2.89
CA THR A 21 12.66 -4.37 1.83
C THR A 21 12.47 -3.31 0.75
N HIS A 22 11.22 -2.92 0.52
CA HIS A 22 10.91 -2.01 -0.57
C HIS A 22 10.73 -0.57 -0.11
N ALA A 23 11.18 -0.25 1.11
CA ALA A 23 11.05 1.10 1.64
C ALA A 23 11.63 2.12 0.68
N GLY A 24 10.94 3.23 0.51
CA GLY A 24 11.36 4.28 -0.39
C GLY A 24 10.71 4.23 -1.77
N LYS A 25 10.05 3.12 -2.08
CA LYS A 25 9.37 3.00 -3.36
C LYS A 25 7.94 3.51 -3.23
N SER A 26 7.39 3.98 -4.32
CA SER A 26 6.04 4.51 -4.30
C SER A 26 5.28 4.08 -5.53
N GLY A 27 3.97 4.18 -5.46
CA GLY A 27 3.14 3.79 -6.58
C GLY A 27 1.67 3.84 -6.21
N VAL A 28 0.90 2.99 -6.89
CA VAL A 28 -0.55 2.94 -6.74
C VAL A 28 -0.94 1.60 -6.14
N VAL A 29 -1.86 1.63 -5.20
CA VAL A 29 -2.33 0.42 -4.53
C VAL A 29 -3.23 -0.37 -5.47
N ARG A 30 -2.97 -1.67 -5.56
CA ARG A 30 -3.81 -2.60 -6.30
C ARG A 30 -3.93 -3.90 -5.53
N ASP A 31 -4.94 -4.69 -5.86
CA ASP A 31 -5.08 -6.07 -5.36
C ASP A 31 -4.99 -6.17 -3.84
N ILE A 32 -5.81 -5.41 -3.16
CA ILE A 32 -5.86 -5.47 -1.71
C ILE A 32 -6.45 -6.80 -1.29
N LYS A 33 -5.72 -7.53 -0.45
CA LYS A 33 -6.20 -8.82 0.04
C LYS A 33 -6.03 -8.91 1.54
N THR A 34 -7.01 -9.49 2.20
CA THR A 34 -6.93 -9.72 3.64
C THR A 34 -6.80 -11.21 3.87
N SER A 35 -5.78 -11.61 4.62
CA SER A 35 -5.58 -13.01 4.94
C SER A 35 -6.49 -13.43 6.07
N LYS A 36 -6.56 -14.74 6.29
CA LYS A 36 -7.37 -15.26 7.37
C LYS A 36 -6.90 -14.80 8.73
N THR A 37 -5.63 -14.50 8.85
CA THR A 37 -5.07 -14.06 10.11
C THR A 37 -5.20 -12.56 10.32
N GLY A 38 -5.84 -11.87 9.38
CA GLY A 38 -6.08 -10.45 9.53
C GLY A 38 -5.00 -9.56 8.94
N HIS A 39 -4.00 -10.13 8.31
CA HIS A 39 -2.99 -9.33 7.64
C HIS A 39 -3.52 -8.86 6.30
N VAL A 40 -3.28 -7.60 5.99
CA VAL A 40 -3.70 -7.03 4.72
C VAL A 40 -2.46 -6.87 3.85
N THR A 41 -2.51 -7.44 2.66
CA THR A 41 -1.43 -7.30 1.69
C THR A 41 -1.94 -6.52 0.50
N ILE A 42 -1.05 -5.79 -0.13
CA ILE A 42 -1.37 -5.00 -1.30
C ILE A 42 -0.29 -5.17 -2.34
N THR A 43 -0.65 -4.83 -3.56
CA THR A 43 0.33 -4.71 -4.64
C THR A 43 0.51 -3.23 -4.93
N VAL A 44 1.74 -2.78 -4.96
CA VAL A 44 2.08 -1.41 -5.31
C VAL A 44 2.59 -1.42 -6.73
N VAL A 45 1.91 -0.70 -7.61
CA VAL A 45 2.33 -0.58 -9.01
C VAL A 45 3.08 0.72 -9.17
N GLN A 46 4.35 0.62 -9.47
CA GLN A 46 5.19 1.80 -9.64
C GLN A 46 4.96 2.44 -11.00
N PRO A 47 5.32 3.71 -11.17
CA PRO A 47 5.12 4.39 -12.44
C PRO A 47 5.80 3.70 -13.63
N ASN A 48 6.89 3.00 -13.37
CA ASN A 48 7.58 2.28 -14.43
C ASN A 48 6.94 0.94 -14.76
N GLY A 49 5.86 0.58 -14.07
CA GLY A 49 5.16 -0.68 -14.33
C GLY A 49 5.53 -1.82 -13.41
N ASP A 50 6.54 -1.63 -12.58
CA ASP A 50 6.93 -2.69 -11.66
C ASP A 50 5.89 -2.87 -10.58
N ARG A 51 5.67 -4.12 -10.19
CA ARG A 51 4.72 -4.47 -9.15
C ARG A 51 5.45 -4.99 -7.94
N ILE A 52 5.05 -4.52 -6.76
CA ILE A 52 5.66 -4.91 -5.51
C ILE A 52 4.56 -5.39 -4.59
N LYS A 53 4.73 -6.58 -4.01
CA LYS A 53 3.80 -7.05 -3.00
C LYS A 53 4.35 -6.70 -1.64
N THR A 54 3.52 -6.10 -0.80
CA THR A 54 3.95 -5.72 0.54
C THR A 54 2.74 -5.70 1.46
N LEU A 55 3.02 -5.57 2.76
CA LEU A 55 1.95 -5.47 3.74
C LEU A 55 1.41 -4.04 3.77
N ALA A 56 0.11 -3.93 3.99
CA ALA A 56 -0.50 -2.61 4.05
C ALA A 56 0.11 -1.75 5.15
N LYS A 57 0.53 -2.36 6.24
CA LYS A 57 1.12 -1.60 7.34
C LYS A 57 2.48 -1.01 6.98
N ASN A 58 3.08 -1.48 5.90
CA ASN A 58 4.38 -0.99 5.47
C ASN A 58 4.28 0.17 4.50
N VAL A 59 3.08 0.65 4.23
CA VAL A 59 2.91 1.76 3.31
C VAL A 59 2.16 2.90 3.98
N ALA A 60 2.42 4.11 3.50
CA ALA A 60 1.67 5.28 3.89
C ALA A 60 0.86 5.73 2.69
N ILE A 61 -0.42 5.99 2.90
CA ILE A 61 -1.29 6.44 1.82
C ILE A 61 -1.08 7.94 1.65
N ARG A 62 -0.86 8.35 0.43
CA ARG A 62 -0.63 9.74 0.11
C ARG A 62 -1.86 10.32 -0.56
N SER A 63 -2.39 11.36 0.04
CA SER A 63 -3.46 12.10 -0.59
C SER A 63 -2.87 13.08 -1.56
N ALA A 64 -3.42 13.13 -2.70
CA ALA A 64 -2.89 14.05 -3.70
C ALA A 64 -3.19 15.49 -3.35
#